data_738772a2788fe109da6bd2ba7cfc8f62
#
_entry.id   738772a2788fe109da6bd2ba7cfc8f62
#
_cell.length_a   1.000
_cell.length_b   1.000
_cell.length_c   1.000
_cell.angle_alpha   90.00
_cell.angle_beta   90.00
_cell.angle_gamma   90.00
#
_symmetry.space_group_name_H-M   'P 1'
#
loop_
_entity.id
_entity.type
_entity.pdbx_description
1 polymer ?
#
loop_
_entity_poly.entity_id
_entity_poly.type
_entity_poly.pdbx_seq_one_letter_code
_entity_poly.pdbx_strand_id
1 'polypeptide(L)'
;GEVTRAGLAPGTSLTLLAIAVDDAGRYGKVMRYSCSTSVPSFNEDISIALSVTYDEKTANVKVSSNGAEIVRYYYFTGEVSSSSWTRVLGGTRESAEEYMAVNSDNYLISNTDEKPLTDGCIVMDDVMMNEEHVAVVMAEDVNGRLSRAHMLKFVPELDLGDFVYRGKTKWLSTRPTVTFLSCEEEGDFYIINWKVTPAAGTTAYTICTHPNAMEGCQTPEELAVRIYNTGVEVVPGKIESTQYGDKANLVYVTWKDASGNFYEPVSFAVQ
;
A
#
# COMPACT_ATOMS: atom_id res chain seq x y z
N GLY A 1 -41.54 9.75 -13.01
CA GLY A 1 -40.27 10.02 -12.34
C GLY A 1 -39.41 8.77 -12.35
N GLU A 2 -38.13 8.95 -12.40
CA GLU A 2 -37.12 7.89 -12.35
C GLU A 2 -36.45 7.92 -10.98
N VAL A 3 -36.21 6.76 -10.41
CA VAL A 3 -35.43 6.63 -9.15
C VAL A 3 -34.23 5.72 -9.42
N THR A 4 -33.05 6.29 -9.26
CA THR A 4 -31.78 5.55 -9.41
C THR A 4 -31.16 5.29 -8.05
N ARG A 5 -30.71 4.05 -7.81
CA ARG A 5 -29.93 3.69 -6.64
C ARG A 5 -28.63 3.02 -7.10
N ALA A 6 -27.50 3.62 -6.77
CA ALA A 6 -26.16 3.11 -7.05
C ALA A 6 -25.58 2.34 -5.84
N GLY A 7 -24.47 1.64 -6.05
CA GLY A 7 -23.72 0.96 -4.99
C GLY A 7 -24.40 -0.29 -4.44
N LEU A 8 -25.18 -0.98 -5.26
CA LEU A 8 -25.82 -2.24 -4.88
C LEU A 8 -24.93 -3.43 -5.20
N ALA A 9 -24.73 -4.32 -4.23
CA ALA A 9 -24.03 -5.57 -4.45
C ALA A 9 -24.76 -6.45 -5.48
N PRO A 10 -24.06 -7.32 -6.22
CA PRO A 10 -24.68 -8.31 -7.12
C PRO A 10 -25.62 -9.23 -6.38
N GLY A 11 -26.70 -9.67 -7.06
CA GLY A 11 -27.69 -10.55 -6.48
C GLY A 11 -28.55 -9.91 -5.38
N THR A 12 -28.40 -8.60 -5.11
CA THR A 12 -29.22 -7.90 -4.12
C THR A 12 -30.68 -7.84 -4.55
N SER A 13 -31.56 -8.39 -3.74
CA SER A 13 -33.01 -8.26 -3.95
C SER A 13 -33.51 -6.91 -3.41
N LEU A 14 -34.21 -6.19 -4.24
CA LEU A 14 -34.78 -4.87 -3.92
C LEU A 14 -36.29 -4.90 -4.02
N THR A 15 -36.94 -4.15 -3.14
CA THR A 15 -38.37 -3.84 -3.26
C THR A 15 -38.54 -2.33 -3.32
N LEU A 16 -39.05 -1.86 -4.45
CA LEU A 16 -39.50 -0.48 -4.62
C LEU A 16 -40.97 -0.36 -4.18
N LEU A 17 -41.22 0.56 -3.29
CA LEU A 17 -42.56 0.96 -2.91
C LEU A 17 -42.84 2.35 -3.46
N ALA A 18 -43.90 2.50 -4.20
CA ALA A 18 -44.34 3.80 -4.75
C ALA A 18 -45.81 4.08 -4.40
N ILE A 19 -46.08 5.32 -4.08
CA ILE A 19 -47.43 5.82 -3.84
C ILE A 19 -47.61 7.13 -4.58
N ALA A 20 -48.70 7.25 -5.29
CA ALA A 20 -49.07 8.51 -5.93
C ALA A 20 -49.85 9.40 -4.93
N VAL A 21 -49.62 10.71 -5.04
CA VAL A 21 -50.37 11.72 -4.28
C VAL A 21 -51.00 12.66 -5.30
N ASP A 22 -52.31 12.92 -5.20
CA ASP A 22 -52.99 13.87 -6.08
C ASP A 22 -52.81 15.32 -5.60
N ASP A 23 -53.28 16.29 -6.39
CA ASP A 23 -53.16 17.71 -6.11
C ASP A 23 -53.91 18.14 -4.84
N ALA A 24 -54.86 17.32 -4.36
CA ALA A 24 -55.59 17.52 -3.11
C ALA A 24 -54.93 16.84 -1.91
N GLY A 25 -53.74 16.27 -2.08
CA GLY A 25 -52.98 15.58 -1.02
C GLY A 25 -53.50 14.18 -0.68
N ARG A 26 -54.35 13.57 -1.50
CA ARG A 26 -54.90 12.24 -1.24
C ARG A 26 -53.96 11.18 -1.80
N TYR A 27 -53.68 10.17 -0.99
CA TYR A 27 -52.79 9.07 -1.34
C TYR A 27 -53.50 7.99 -2.16
N GLY A 28 -52.86 7.56 -3.21
CA GLY A 28 -53.27 6.43 -4.03
C GLY A 28 -52.91 5.08 -3.39
N LYS A 29 -53.14 4.00 -4.12
CA LYS A 29 -52.74 2.67 -3.70
C LYS A 29 -51.20 2.51 -3.77
N VAL A 30 -50.62 1.89 -2.75
CA VAL A 30 -49.19 1.54 -2.77
C VAL A 30 -48.94 0.49 -3.86
N MET A 31 -48.00 0.81 -4.75
CA MET A 31 -47.46 -0.13 -5.72
C MET A 31 -46.17 -0.72 -5.19
N ARG A 32 -45.98 -2.01 -5.37
CA ARG A 32 -44.78 -2.75 -5.01
C ARG A 32 -44.19 -3.37 -6.25
N TYR A 33 -42.91 -3.12 -6.47
CA TYR A 33 -42.11 -3.75 -7.51
C TYR A 33 -40.88 -4.36 -6.91
N SER A 34 -40.62 -5.62 -7.24
CA SER A 34 -39.40 -6.35 -6.79
C SER A 34 -38.50 -6.62 -7.97
N CYS A 35 -37.22 -6.35 -7.81
CA CYS A 35 -36.19 -6.66 -8.78
C CYS A 35 -34.93 -7.14 -8.02
N SER A 36 -33.99 -7.71 -8.75
CA SER A 36 -32.68 -8.04 -8.22
C SER A 36 -31.60 -7.52 -9.18
N THR A 37 -30.45 -7.15 -8.62
CA THR A 37 -29.27 -6.89 -9.43
C THR A 37 -28.77 -8.20 -10.05
N SER A 38 -28.16 -8.11 -11.26
CA SER A 38 -27.54 -9.28 -11.87
C SER A 38 -26.32 -9.73 -11.06
N VAL A 39 -26.08 -11.04 -11.04
CA VAL A 39 -24.84 -11.61 -10.56
C VAL A 39 -23.83 -11.51 -11.70
N PRO A 40 -22.57 -11.10 -11.43
CA PRO A 40 -21.52 -11.10 -12.46
C PRO A 40 -21.39 -12.48 -13.10
N SER A 41 -21.24 -12.49 -14.39
CA SER A 41 -20.97 -13.72 -15.15
C SER A 41 -19.46 -13.92 -15.22
N PHE A 42 -18.95 -14.99 -14.60
CA PHE A 42 -17.55 -15.35 -14.70
C PHE A 42 -17.26 -16.20 -15.91
N ASN A 43 -16.09 -15.99 -16.49
CA ASN A 43 -15.52 -16.86 -17.53
C ASN A 43 -14.50 -17.80 -16.85
N GLU A 44 -14.92 -19.02 -16.59
CA GLU A 44 -14.10 -20.06 -15.93
C GLU A 44 -12.94 -20.55 -16.82
N ASP A 45 -12.96 -20.24 -18.13
CA ASP A 45 -11.89 -20.62 -19.05
C ASP A 45 -10.66 -19.70 -18.97
N ILE A 46 -10.79 -18.53 -18.31
CA ILE A 46 -9.68 -17.63 -18.11
C ILE A 46 -8.87 -18.10 -16.91
N SER A 47 -7.60 -18.38 -17.11
CA SER A 47 -6.65 -18.58 -16.02
C SER A 47 -5.62 -17.47 -15.98
N ILE A 48 -5.27 -17.01 -14.76
CA ILE A 48 -4.27 -15.99 -14.49
C ILE A 48 -3.16 -16.62 -13.65
N ALA A 49 -1.91 -16.38 -14.04
CA ALA A 49 -0.75 -16.72 -13.23
C ALA A 49 -0.05 -15.43 -12.80
N LEU A 50 0.32 -15.37 -11.52
CA LEU A 50 1.01 -14.25 -10.90
C LEU A 50 2.39 -14.70 -10.41
N SER A 51 3.39 -13.86 -10.63
CA SER A 51 4.72 -14.01 -10.04
C SER A 51 5.27 -12.64 -9.68
N VAL A 52 6.23 -12.57 -8.76
CA VAL A 52 6.79 -11.30 -8.28
C VAL A 52 8.31 -11.33 -8.35
N THR A 53 8.88 -10.18 -8.70
CA THR A 53 10.33 -9.90 -8.60
C THR A 53 10.51 -8.56 -7.91
N TYR A 54 11.65 -8.37 -7.26
CA TYR A 54 11.93 -7.17 -6.47
C TYR A 54 13.16 -6.45 -7.01
N ASP A 55 13.10 -5.11 -6.89
CA ASP A 55 14.24 -4.22 -7.09
C ASP A 55 14.16 -3.14 -6.01
N GLU A 56 14.98 -3.25 -4.97
CA GLU A 56 14.92 -2.41 -3.75
C GLU A 56 13.48 -2.37 -3.16
N LYS A 57 12.89 -1.17 -3.08
CA LYS A 57 11.52 -0.96 -2.58
C LYS A 57 10.45 -1.08 -3.67
N THR A 58 10.77 -1.60 -4.84
CA THR A 58 9.82 -1.80 -5.92
C THR A 58 9.55 -3.29 -6.11
N ALA A 59 8.28 -3.69 -6.07
CA ALA A 59 7.86 -5.03 -6.44
C ALA A 59 7.19 -5.01 -7.82
N ASN A 60 7.63 -5.90 -8.69
CA ASN A 60 7.08 -6.09 -10.03
C ASN A 60 6.26 -7.37 -10.05
N VAL A 61 4.93 -7.25 -10.01
CA VAL A 61 4.01 -8.38 -10.09
C VAL A 61 3.71 -8.65 -11.55
N LYS A 62 4.28 -9.74 -12.07
CA LYS A 62 4.02 -10.18 -13.44
C LYS A 62 2.69 -10.93 -13.50
N VAL A 63 1.84 -10.50 -14.44
CA VAL A 63 0.55 -11.10 -14.73
C VAL A 63 0.62 -11.78 -16.10
N SER A 64 0.19 -13.01 -16.19
CA SER A 64 -0.03 -13.70 -17.47
C SER A 64 -1.39 -14.37 -17.47
N SER A 65 -2.10 -14.34 -18.59
CA SER A 65 -3.42 -14.95 -18.74
C SER A 65 -3.46 -15.83 -19.98
N ASN A 66 -4.34 -16.81 -19.95
CA ASN A 66 -4.69 -17.65 -21.09
C ASN A 66 -6.18 -18.01 -21.07
N GLY A 67 -6.67 -18.63 -22.14
CA GLY A 67 -8.03 -19.17 -22.25
C GLY A 67 -9.03 -18.26 -22.97
N ALA A 68 -8.79 -16.94 -23.04
CA ALA A 68 -9.64 -15.99 -23.76
C ALA A 68 -8.84 -14.75 -24.18
N GLU A 69 -9.40 -13.98 -25.11
CA GLU A 69 -8.89 -12.64 -25.43
C GLU A 69 -9.27 -11.68 -24.30
N ILE A 70 -8.25 -11.09 -23.66
CA ILE A 70 -8.40 -10.18 -22.53
C ILE A 70 -8.37 -8.74 -23.04
N VAL A 71 -9.36 -7.94 -22.64
CA VAL A 71 -9.45 -6.53 -22.99
C VAL A 71 -8.95 -5.62 -21.89
N ARG A 72 -9.06 -6.05 -20.59
CA ARG A 72 -8.53 -5.29 -19.45
C ARG A 72 -8.30 -6.15 -18.23
N TYR A 73 -7.51 -5.60 -17.31
CA TYR A 73 -7.30 -6.17 -15.99
C TYR A 73 -7.77 -5.20 -14.91
N TYR A 74 -8.35 -5.77 -13.85
CA TYR A 74 -8.65 -5.09 -12.61
C TYR A 74 -7.72 -5.66 -11.56
N TYR A 75 -7.08 -4.81 -10.78
CA TYR A 75 -6.18 -5.29 -9.74
C TYR A 75 -6.19 -4.40 -8.50
N PHE A 76 -5.92 -5.03 -7.38
CA PHE A 76 -5.62 -4.38 -6.12
C PHE A 76 -4.24 -4.85 -5.66
N THR A 77 -3.44 -3.91 -5.14
CA THR A 77 -2.15 -4.20 -4.49
C THR A 77 -2.04 -3.42 -3.20
N GLY A 78 -1.39 -4.01 -2.19
CA GLY A 78 -1.19 -3.33 -0.92
C GLY A 78 -0.62 -4.26 0.16
N GLU A 79 -0.45 -3.72 1.35
CA GLU A 79 -0.09 -4.50 2.52
C GLU A 79 -1.28 -5.32 3.03
N VAL A 80 -1.02 -6.54 3.49
CA VAL A 80 -2.04 -7.40 4.10
C VAL A 80 -2.60 -6.80 5.39
N SER A 81 -1.80 -6.00 6.10
CA SER A 81 -2.21 -5.23 7.29
C SER A 81 -3.11 -4.03 6.99
N SER A 82 -3.14 -3.56 5.73
CA SER A 82 -3.85 -2.34 5.36
C SER A 82 -5.36 -2.43 5.58
N SER A 83 -5.98 -1.28 5.92
CA SER A 83 -7.43 -1.19 6.06
C SER A 83 -8.16 -1.38 4.73
N SER A 84 -7.55 -1.04 3.62
CA SER A 84 -8.10 -1.28 2.28
C SER A 84 -8.25 -2.77 2.02
N TRP A 85 -7.23 -3.57 2.35
CA TRP A 85 -7.33 -5.01 2.23
C TRP A 85 -8.32 -5.62 3.24
N THR A 86 -8.15 -5.33 4.53
CA THR A 86 -8.87 -6.02 5.60
C THR A 86 -10.33 -5.60 5.74
N ARG A 87 -10.65 -4.32 5.55
CA ARG A 87 -12.00 -3.78 5.78
C ARG A 87 -12.79 -3.54 4.51
N VAL A 88 -12.14 -3.14 3.41
CA VAL A 88 -12.83 -2.83 2.16
C VAL A 88 -12.96 -4.08 1.30
N LEU A 89 -11.85 -4.80 1.07
CA LEU A 89 -11.87 -6.03 0.27
C LEU A 89 -12.15 -7.30 1.10
N GLY A 90 -12.30 -7.20 2.41
CA GLY A 90 -12.69 -8.29 3.29
C GLY A 90 -11.58 -9.28 3.66
N GLY A 91 -10.33 -9.03 3.25
CA GLY A 91 -9.13 -9.77 3.67
C GLY A 91 -8.98 -11.19 3.09
N THR A 92 -9.86 -11.61 2.18
CA THR A 92 -9.80 -12.92 1.50
C THR A 92 -9.92 -12.78 -0.01
N ARG A 93 -9.49 -13.81 -0.74
CA ARG A 93 -9.64 -13.85 -2.19
C ARG A 93 -11.10 -13.75 -2.62
N GLU A 94 -11.97 -14.51 -1.97
CA GLU A 94 -13.40 -14.59 -2.27
C GLU A 94 -14.10 -13.24 -2.02
N SER A 95 -13.82 -12.61 -0.89
CA SER A 95 -14.39 -11.28 -0.59
C SER A 95 -13.87 -10.20 -1.53
N ALA A 96 -12.58 -10.26 -1.90
CA ALA A 96 -12.01 -9.37 -2.89
C ALA A 96 -12.64 -9.57 -4.27
N GLU A 97 -12.86 -10.82 -4.70
CA GLU A 97 -13.56 -11.15 -5.95
C GLU A 97 -14.96 -10.53 -5.98
N GLU A 98 -15.75 -10.72 -4.94
CA GLU A 98 -17.10 -10.15 -4.83
C GLU A 98 -17.06 -8.62 -4.90
N TYR A 99 -16.15 -7.99 -4.16
CA TYR A 99 -16.00 -6.53 -4.16
C TYR A 99 -15.58 -6.00 -5.53
N MET A 100 -14.55 -6.59 -6.14
CA MET A 100 -13.99 -6.17 -7.42
C MET A 100 -14.97 -6.36 -8.57
N ALA A 101 -15.74 -7.44 -8.57
CA ALA A 101 -16.74 -7.72 -9.58
C ALA A 101 -17.86 -6.64 -9.66
N VAL A 102 -18.08 -5.91 -8.57
CA VAL A 102 -19.15 -4.87 -8.47
C VAL A 102 -18.60 -3.47 -8.56
N ASN A 103 -17.34 -3.26 -8.14
CA ASN A 103 -16.74 -1.96 -7.94
C ASN A 103 -15.50 -1.80 -8.83
N SER A 104 -15.51 -2.38 -10.04
CA SER A 104 -14.39 -2.33 -10.98
C SER A 104 -13.91 -0.90 -11.29
N ASP A 105 -14.83 0.07 -11.24
CA ASP A 105 -14.51 1.49 -11.44
C ASP A 105 -14.06 2.22 -10.15
N ASN A 106 -13.92 1.50 -9.03
CA ASN A 106 -13.50 2.11 -7.78
C ASN A 106 -11.99 2.46 -7.84
N TYR A 107 -11.64 3.63 -7.30
CA TYR A 107 -10.24 4.10 -7.24
C TYR A 107 -9.27 3.17 -6.48
N LEU A 108 -9.77 2.27 -5.62
CA LEU A 108 -8.96 1.25 -4.93
C LEU A 108 -8.58 0.09 -5.85
N ILE A 109 -9.21 -0.02 -7.02
CA ILE A 109 -8.96 -1.06 -8.00
C ILE A 109 -8.39 -0.36 -9.22
N SER A 110 -7.11 -0.54 -9.46
CA SER A 110 -6.48 0.03 -10.64
C SER A 110 -7.06 -0.60 -11.89
N ASN A 111 -7.43 0.25 -12.84
CA ASN A 111 -7.91 -0.14 -14.16
C ASN A 111 -6.86 0.25 -15.19
N THR A 112 -6.43 -0.69 -15.99
CA THR A 112 -5.35 -0.51 -16.99
C THR A 112 -5.86 -0.11 -18.35
N ASP A 113 -7.03 0.54 -18.45
CA ASP A 113 -7.64 0.95 -19.73
C ASP A 113 -6.72 1.77 -20.63
N GLU A 114 -5.85 2.62 -20.07
CA GLU A 114 -4.92 3.45 -20.84
C GLU A 114 -3.63 2.72 -21.25
N LYS A 115 -3.27 1.69 -20.51
CA LYS A 115 -2.15 0.80 -20.81
C LYS A 115 -2.58 -0.61 -20.46
N PRO A 116 -3.10 -1.37 -21.42
CA PRO A 116 -3.23 -2.80 -21.19
C PRO A 116 -1.89 -3.28 -20.64
N LEU A 117 -1.90 -4.19 -19.66
CA LEU A 117 -0.68 -4.80 -19.13
C LEU A 117 0.06 -5.52 -20.28
N THR A 118 0.51 -4.75 -21.28
CA THR A 118 1.09 -5.25 -22.53
C THR A 118 2.32 -6.09 -22.28
N ASP A 119 3.02 -5.81 -21.16
CA ASP A 119 4.10 -6.64 -20.63
C ASP A 119 3.67 -7.40 -19.38
N GLY A 120 2.37 -7.32 -19.02
CA GLY A 120 1.80 -8.03 -17.91
C GLY A 120 2.47 -7.73 -16.56
N CYS A 121 2.85 -6.48 -16.30
CA CYS A 121 3.53 -6.11 -15.05
C CYS A 121 2.78 -5.02 -14.29
N ILE A 122 2.47 -5.27 -13.03
CA ILE A 122 1.98 -4.29 -12.07
C ILE A 122 3.17 -3.85 -11.22
N VAL A 123 3.48 -2.55 -11.24
CA VAL A 123 4.57 -1.99 -10.43
C VAL A 123 4.00 -1.50 -9.11
N MET A 124 4.57 -1.96 -8.02
CA MET A 124 4.27 -1.51 -6.67
C MET A 124 5.51 -0.78 -6.14
N ASP A 125 5.42 0.53 -6.04
CA ASP A 125 6.47 1.35 -5.45
C ASP A 125 6.34 1.42 -3.93
N ASP A 126 7.44 1.70 -3.25
CA ASP A 126 7.53 1.86 -1.79
C ASP A 126 7.01 0.67 -0.99
N VAL A 127 7.25 -0.57 -1.46
CA VAL A 127 6.88 -1.75 -0.70
C VAL A 127 7.66 -1.83 0.62
N MET A 128 6.92 -2.16 1.69
CA MET A 128 7.52 -2.34 3.02
C MET A 128 8.24 -3.69 3.08
N MET A 129 9.56 -3.65 3.24
CA MET A 129 10.38 -4.86 3.36
C MET A 129 10.05 -5.62 4.64
N ASN A 130 10.07 -6.95 4.57
CA ASN A 130 9.73 -7.88 5.65
C ASN A 130 8.26 -7.80 6.13
N GLU A 131 7.39 -7.12 5.36
CA GLU A 131 5.95 -7.09 5.60
C GLU A 131 5.21 -7.89 4.52
N GLU A 132 4.07 -8.48 4.88
CA GLU A 132 3.28 -9.27 3.92
C GLU A 132 2.46 -8.36 3.02
N HIS A 133 2.63 -8.51 1.71
CA HIS A 133 1.88 -7.82 0.68
C HIS A 133 0.95 -8.77 -0.05
N VAL A 134 -0.05 -8.19 -0.71
CA VAL A 134 -1.01 -8.91 -1.53
C VAL A 134 -1.20 -8.22 -2.87
N ALA A 135 -1.29 -9.02 -3.93
CA ALA A 135 -1.80 -8.62 -5.23
C ALA A 135 -3.01 -9.50 -5.57
N VAL A 136 -4.12 -8.88 -5.95
CA VAL A 136 -5.33 -9.56 -6.44
C VAL A 136 -5.61 -9.06 -7.84
N VAL A 137 -5.85 -9.96 -8.79
CA VAL A 137 -6.06 -9.64 -10.20
C VAL A 137 -7.27 -10.38 -10.73
N MET A 138 -8.09 -9.69 -11.51
CA MET A 138 -9.15 -10.22 -12.36
C MET A 138 -8.97 -9.71 -13.77
N ALA A 139 -9.36 -10.49 -14.78
CA ALA A 139 -9.33 -10.11 -16.17
C ALA A 139 -10.75 -10.03 -16.74
N GLU A 140 -10.98 -9.15 -17.71
CA GLU A 140 -12.23 -9.05 -18.47
C GLU A 140 -11.97 -9.47 -19.91
N ASP A 141 -12.83 -10.37 -20.44
CA ASP A 141 -12.78 -10.80 -21.81
C ASP A 141 -13.54 -9.84 -22.76
N VAL A 142 -13.40 -10.05 -24.07
CA VAL A 142 -14.09 -9.25 -25.11
C VAL A 142 -15.62 -9.26 -25.02
N ASN A 143 -16.20 -10.16 -24.24
CA ASN A 143 -17.65 -10.27 -24.02
C ASN A 143 -18.09 -9.60 -22.70
N GLY A 144 -17.17 -8.93 -21.98
CA GLY A 144 -17.43 -8.30 -20.70
C GLY A 144 -17.60 -9.27 -19.51
N ARG A 145 -17.14 -10.53 -19.66
CA ARG A 145 -17.16 -11.50 -18.57
C ARG A 145 -15.85 -11.45 -17.80
N LEU A 146 -15.92 -11.49 -16.47
CA LEU A 146 -14.75 -11.44 -15.59
C LEU A 146 -14.17 -12.85 -15.36
N SER A 147 -12.87 -12.93 -15.18
CA SER A 147 -12.24 -14.13 -14.60
C SER A 147 -12.58 -14.24 -13.11
N ARG A 148 -12.29 -15.40 -12.53
CA ARG A 148 -12.14 -15.50 -11.08
C ARG A 148 -10.98 -14.63 -10.62
N ALA A 149 -11.01 -14.19 -9.35
CA ALA A 149 -9.89 -13.48 -8.76
C ALA A 149 -8.71 -14.43 -8.54
N HIS A 150 -7.53 -13.98 -8.93
CA HIS A 150 -6.26 -14.61 -8.63
C HIS A 150 -5.50 -13.75 -7.63
N MET A 151 -4.93 -14.38 -6.62
CA MET A 151 -4.27 -13.71 -5.51
C MET A 151 -2.86 -14.25 -5.31
N LEU A 152 -1.93 -13.34 -5.13
CA LEU A 152 -0.55 -13.62 -4.73
C LEU A 152 -0.26 -12.87 -3.44
N LYS A 153 0.16 -13.60 -2.41
CA LYS A 153 0.76 -13.01 -1.20
C LYS A 153 2.26 -13.21 -1.23
N PHE A 154 3.00 -12.20 -0.79
CA PHE A 154 4.45 -12.23 -0.81
C PHE A 154 5.04 -11.33 0.27
N VAL A 155 6.27 -11.65 0.69
CA VAL A 155 7.05 -10.86 1.64
C VAL A 155 8.35 -10.49 0.95
N PRO A 156 8.58 -9.21 0.62
CA PRO A 156 9.88 -8.78 0.15
C PRO A 156 10.85 -8.77 1.31
N GLU A 157 11.95 -9.52 1.19
CA GLU A 157 12.97 -9.61 2.23
C GLU A 157 14.08 -8.59 1.98
N LEU A 158 14.41 -7.78 2.99
CA LEU A 158 15.57 -6.91 2.96
C LEU A 158 16.81 -7.72 3.32
N ASP A 159 17.72 -7.86 2.36
CA ASP A 159 19.04 -8.40 2.65
C ASP A 159 19.87 -7.36 3.42
N LEU A 160 20.19 -7.67 4.67
CA LEU A 160 21.02 -6.83 5.54
C LEU A 160 22.52 -7.10 5.36
N GLY A 161 22.91 -8.07 4.52
CA GLY A 161 24.28 -8.51 4.33
C GLY A 161 24.92 -9.00 5.64
N ASP A 162 26.24 -8.76 5.78
CA ASP A 162 26.95 -8.98 7.04
C ASP A 162 26.64 -7.81 8.00
N PHE A 163 25.54 -7.92 8.76
CA PHE A 163 25.09 -6.86 9.67
C PHE A 163 26.18 -6.47 10.69
N VAL A 164 26.47 -5.17 10.76
CA VAL A 164 27.60 -4.66 11.56
C VAL A 164 27.12 -4.02 12.84
N TYR A 165 27.34 -4.69 13.96
CA TYR A 165 26.97 -4.21 15.29
C TYR A 165 27.88 -3.08 15.79
N ARG A 166 27.31 -2.25 16.68
CA ARG A 166 28.01 -1.19 17.40
C ARG A 166 29.25 -1.71 18.11
N GLY A 167 30.28 -0.88 18.14
CA GLY A 167 31.57 -1.20 18.77
C GLY A 167 32.56 -1.90 17.82
N LYS A 168 32.18 -2.31 16.63
CA LYS A 168 33.12 -2.78 15.63
C LYS A 168 33.86 -1.60 14.99
N THR A 169 35.13 -1.79 14.64
CA THR A 169 35.97 -0.76 13.97
C THR A 169 35.29 -0.27 12.68
N LYS A 170 34.75 -1.20 11.88
CA LYS A 170 34.02 -0.90 10.65
C LYS A 170 32.80 0.01 10.94
N TRP A 171 32.04 -0.28 12.01
CA TRP A 171 30.91 0.56 12.42
C TRP A 171 31.34 1.99 12.75
N LEU A 172 32.42 2.15 13.52
CA LEU A 172 32.92 3.47 13.93
C LEU A 172 33.38 4.31 12.73
N SER A 173 34.09 3.69 11.76
CA SER A 173 34.65 4.39 10.61
C SER A 173 33.62 4.82 9.55
N THR A 174 32.42 4.20 9.56
CA THR A 174 31.34 4.47 8.60
C THR A 174 30.14 5.18 9.22
N ARG A 175 30.18 5.47 10.52
CA ARG A 175 29.06 6.12 11.23
C ARG A 175 28.76 7.50 10.61
N PRO A 176 27.48 7.77 10.26
CA PRO A 176 27.08 9.08 9.80
C PRO A 176 27.12 10.13 10.93
N THR A 177 27.24 11.40 10.55
CA THR A 177 27.09 12.51 11.46
C THR A 177 25.70 13.09 11.33
N VAL A 178 25.04 13.30 12.49
CA VAL A 178 23.74 13.97 12.55
C VAL A 178 23.93 15.34 13.19
N THR A 179 23.42 16.37 12.53
CA THR A 179 23.36 17.73 13.03
C THR A 179 21.91 18.15 13.20
N PHE A 180 21.50 18.38 14.42
CA PHE A 180 20.23 19.04 14.74
C PHE A 180 20.33 20.52 14.39
N LEU A 181 19.32 21.08 13.71
CA LEU A 181 19.33 22.46 13.23
C LEU A 181 18.35 23.33 14.01
N SER A 182 17.09 22.93 14.10
CA SER A 182 16.07 23.67 14.85
C SER A 182 14.90 22.79 15.25
N CYS A 183 14.19 23.22 16.30
CA CYS A 183 12.87 22.77 16.68
C CYS A 183 12.02 24.01 16.95
N GLU A 184 11.14 24.33 16.04
CA GLU A 184 10.34 25.55 16.08
C GLU A 184 8.88 25.20 16.34
N GLU A 185 8.24 25.96 17.25
CA GLU A 185 6.83 25.80 17.55
C GLU A 185 5.99 26.57 16.52
N GLU A 186 5.06 25.87 15.86
CA GLU A 186 4.14 26.46 14.90
C GLU A 186 2.70 26.00 15.20
N GLY A 187 1.96 26.82 15.94
CA GLY A 187 0.63 26.46 16.43
C GLY A 187 0.67 25.27 17.40
N ASP A 188 -0.04 24.21 17.07
CA ASP A 188 -0.10 22.97 17.86
C ASP A 188 1.01 21.96 17.51
N PHE A 189 1.95 22.33 16.68
CA PHE A 189 2.98 21.45 16.16
C PHE A 189 4.38 22.01 16.38
N TYR A 190 5.36 21.09 16.26
CA TYR A 190 6.80 21.41 16.26
C TYR A 190 7.37 21.01 14.90
N ILE A 191 8.04 21.97 14.25
CA ILE A 191 8.81 21.72 13.03
C ILE A 191 10.23 21.40 13.46
N ILE A 192 10.68 20.19 13.16
CA ILE A 192 12.00 19.67 13.52
C ILE A 192 12.83 19.58 12.26
N ASN A 193 14.00 20.25 12.24
CA ASN A 193 14.93 20.26 11.14
C ASN A 193 16.26 19.64 11.54
N TRP A 194 16.75 18.70 10.73
CA TRP A 194 18.05 18.04 10.94
C TRP A 194 18.77 17.80 9.62
N LYS A 195 20.04 17.50 9.73
CA LYS A 195 20.88 17.10 8.61
C LYS A 195 21.67 15.86 8.97
N VAL A 196 21.70 14.92 8.04
CA VAL A 196 22.57 13.75 8.13
C VAL A 196 23.68 13.87 7.09
N THR A 197 24.90 13.58 7.50
CA THR A 197 26.05 13.50 6.60
C THR A 197 26.55 12.06 6.61
N PRO A 198 26.29 11.28 5.55
CA PRO A 198 26.81 9.92 5.44
C PRO A 198 28.34 9.90 5.36
N ALA A 199 28.95 8.83 5.84
CA ALA A 199 30.38 8.61 5.58
C ALA A 199 30.61 8.27 4.09
N ALA A 200 31.83 8.46 3.63
CA ALA A 200 32.19 8.13 2.25
C ALA A 200 31.92 6.66 1.92
N GLY A 201 31.27 6.38 0.81
CA GLY A 201 30.95 5.03 0.35
C GLY A 201 29.81 4.36 1.11
N THR A 202 28.97 5.13 1.83
CA THR A 202 27.77 4.62 2.49
C THR A 202 26.51 5.34 2.00
N THR A 203 25.37 4.64 2.01
CA THR A 203 24.03 5.18 1.86
C THR A 203 23.33 5.15 3.22
N ALA A 204 22.74 6.26 3.65
CA ALA A 204 22.06 6.36 4.93
C ALA A 204 20.57 6.60 4.74
N TYR A 205 19.78 6.14 5.71
CA TYR A 205 18.34 6.34 5.81
C TYR A 205 18.02 6.96 7.16
N THR A 206 17.12 7.95 7.19
CA THR A 206 16.81 8.70 8.40
C THR A 206 15.32 8.94 8.56
N ILE A 207 14.88 8.95 9.79
CA ILE A 207 13.53 9.37 10.19
C ILE A 207 13.60 10.08 11.54
N CYS A 208 12.80 11.13 11.70
CA CYS A 208 12.54 11.70 13.01
C CYS A 208 11.13 11.30 13.45
N THR A 209 11.02 10.63 14.58
CA THR A 209 9.75 10.13 15.09
C THR A 209 9.75 9.98 16.61
N HIS A 210 8.56 9.84 17.19
CA HIS A 210 8.42 9.52 18.60
C HIS A 210 8.98 8.11 18.90
N PRO A 211 9.67 7.90 20.04
CA PRO A 211 10.24 6.59 20.39
C PRO A 211 9.26 5.43 20.33
N ASN A 212 7.99 5.65 20.69
CA ASN A 212 6.94 4.63 20.66
C ASN A 212 6.72 4.03 19.27
N ALA A 213 7.02 4.77 18.18
CA ALA A 213 6.94 4.24 16.83
C ALA A 213 7.96 3.13 16.54
N MET A 214 9.00 3.04 17.38
CA MET A 214 10.09 2.05 17.29
C MET A 214 10.03 0.99 18.40
N GLU A 215 9.08 1.07 19.35
CA GLU A 215 8.98 0.13 20.48
C GLU A 215 8.75 -1.34 20.06
N GLY A 216 8.19 -1.58 18.88
CA GLY A 216 7.98 -2.94 18.36
C GLY A 216 9.27 -3.64 17.92
N CYS A 217 10.38 -2.90 17.70
CA CYS A 217 11.64 -3.45 17.25
C CYS A 217 12.42 -4.03 18.44
N GLN A 218 12.58 -5.36 18.46
CA GLN A 218 13.27 -6.07 19.56
C GLN A 218 14.77 -6.22 19.31
N THR A 219 15.18 -6.14 18.04
CA THR A 219 16.58 -6.29 17.64
C THR A 219 17.07 -5.08 16.85
N PRO A 220 18.40 -4.83 16.80
CA PRO A 220 18.97 -3.79 15.95
C PRO A 220 18.68 -3.97 14.47
N GLU A 221 18.55 -5.21 13.99
CA GLU A 221 18.20 -5.54 12.63
C GLU A 221 16.75 -5.12 12.31
N GLU A 222 15.79 -5.43 13.18
CA GLU A 222 14.40 -4.99 13.03
C GLU A 222 14.29 -3.47 13.03
N LEU A 223 15.08 -2.80 13.88
CA LEU A 223 15.14 -1.33 13.89
C LEU A 223 15.72 -0.78 12.59
N ALA A 224 16.76 -1.42 12.02
CA ALA A 224 17.33 -1.02 10.75
C ALA A 224 16.32 -1.18 9.60
N VAL A 225 15.59 -2.30 9.55
CA VAL A 225 14.50 -2.54 8.59
C VAL A 225 13.40 -1.49 8.75
N ARG A 226 12.97 -1.19 9.97
CA ARG A 226 11.94 -0.18 10.24
C ARG A 226 12.37 1.20 9.74
N ILE A 227 13.60 1.64 10.02
CA ILE A 227 14.13 2.93 9.55
C ILE A 227 14.25 2.92 8.03
N TYR A 228 14.71 1.83 7.42
CA TYR A 228 14.76 1.69 5.97
C TYR A 228 13.38 1.85 5.34
N ASN A 229 12.36 1.18 5.86
CA ASN A 229 11.00 1.20 5.35
C ASN A 229 10.34 2.59 5.46
N THR A 230 10.40 3.19 6.65
CA THR A 230 9.61 4.39 7.00
C THR A 230 10.40 5.70 6.87
N GLY A 231 11.71 5.62 6.81
CA GLY A 231 12.60 6.77 6.66
C GLY A 231 12.82 7.16 5.20
N VAL A 232 13.52 8.26 5.02
CA VAL A 232 13.95 8.77 3.73
C VAL A 232 15.43 8.46 3.50
N GLU A 233 15.81 8.20 2.26
CA GLU A 233 17.21 8.13 1.87
C GLU A 233 17.86 9.53 1.99
N VAL A 234 19.01 9.56 2.60
CA VAL A 234 19.74 10.81 2.85
C VAL A 234 20.41 11.30 1.58
N VAL A 235 19.99 12.46 1.11
CA VAL A 235 20.67 13.19 0.05
C VAL A 235 21.74 14.09 0.68
N PRO A 236 23.04 13.94 0.32
CA PRO A 236 24.10 14.77 0.90
C PRO A 236 23.84 16.28 0.75
N GLY A 237 23.88 16.99 1.87
CA GLY A 237 23.62 18.43 1.91
C GLY A 237 22.17 18.86 2.10
N LYS A 238 21.21 17.97 1.89
CA LYS A 238 19.79 18.24 2.12
C LYS A 238 19.48 18.36 3.61
N ILE A 239 18.59 19.26 3.95
CA ILE A 239 17.96 19.38 5.28
C ILE A 239 16.68 18.56 5.24
N GLU A 240 16.54 17.66 6.18
CA GLU A 240 15.30 16.93 6.40
C GLU A 240 14.44 17.70 7.40
N SER A 241 13.12 17.63 7.22
CA SER A 241 12.15 18.32 8.05
C SER A 241 10.96 17.41 8.33
N THR A 242 10.43 17.46 9.54
CA THR A 242 9.18 16.80 9.92
C THR A 242 8.36 17.66 10.84
N GLN A 243 7.06 17.38 10.94
CA GLN A 243 6.12 18.07 11.79
C GLN A 243 5.51 17.08 12.80
N TYR A 244 5.57 17.41 14.08
CA TYR A 244 5.03 16.60 15.15
C TYR A 244 4.28 17.44 16.18
N GLY A 245 3.28 16.84 16.84
CA GLY A 245 2.56 17.47 17.96
C GLY A 245 3.32 17.44 19.29
N ASP A 246 4.53 16.86 19.33
CA ASP A 246 5.32 16.66 20.55
C ASP A 246 6.81 16.90 20.27
N LYS A 247 7.52 17.46 21.28
CA LYS A 247 8.99 17.66 21.25
C LYS A 247 9.79 16.38 21.52
N ALA A 248 9.18 15.37 22.14
CA ALA A 248 9.87 14.15 22.58
C ALA A 248 10.16 13.20 21.41
N ASN A 249 10.91 13.68 20.43
CA ASN A 249 11.26 12.93 19.24
C ASN A 249 12.75 12.58 19.20
N LEU A 250 13.06 11.49 18.50
CA LEU A 250 14.41 11.07 18.20
C LEU A 250 14.61 11.03 16.68
N VAL A 251 15.79 11.47 16.25
CA VAL A 251 16.27 11.23 14.90
C VAL A 251 16.96 9.88 14.91
N TYR A 252 16.43 8.94 14.11
CA TYR A 252 17.01 7.62 13.89
C TYR A 252 17.74 7.59 12.56
N VAL A 253 18.87 6.89 12.51
CA VAL A 253 19.65 6.72 11.30
C VAL A 253 20.17 5.29 11.23
N THR A 254 19.95 4.62 10.09
CA THR A 254 20.66 3.41 9.67
C THR A 254 21.42 3.69 8.38
N TRP A 255 22.40 2.87 8.05
CA TRP A 255 23.17 3.02 6.83
C TRP A 255 23.66 1.66 6.33
N LYS A 256 23.95 1.59 5.03
CA LYS A 256 24.58 0.44 4.39
C LYS A 256 25.84 0.86 3.64
N ASP A 257 26.84 -0.03 3.55
CA ASP A 257 28.01 0.18 2.70
C ASP A 257 27.75 -0.24 1.23
N ALA A 258 28.72 -0.01 0.37
CA ALA A 258 28.64 -0.37 -1.05
C ALA A 258 28.50 -1.88 -1.32
N SER A 259 28.77 -2.73 -0.32
CA SER A 259 28.57 -4.18 -0.38
C SER A 259 27.19 -4.62 0.09
N GLY A 260 26.33 -3.68 0.49
CA GLY A 260 24.99 -3.96 1.00
C GLY A 260 24.92 -4.29 2.49
N ASN A 261 26.05 -4.29 3.22
CA ASN A 261 26.03 -4.59 4.64
C ASN A 261 25.41 -3.43 5.42
N PHE A 262 24.34 -3.69 6.16
CA PHE A 262 23.70 -2.73 7.05
C PHE A 262 24.43 -2.64 8.39
N TYR A 263 24.23 -1.52 9.06
CA TYR A 263 24.86 -1.19 10.33
C TYR A 263 23.84 -0.94 11.42
N GLU A 264 24.17 -1.35 12.65
CA GLU A 264 23.34 -1.09 13.82
C GLU A 264 22.99 0.41 13.91
N PRO A 265 21.69 0.74 13.97
CA PRO A 265 21.22 2.12 13.94
C PRO A 265 21.69 2.96 15.13
N VAL A 266 21.68 4.26 14.92
CA VAL A 266 21.88 5.27 15.97
C VAL A 266 20.63 6.12 16.14
N SER A 267 20.43 6.63 17.34
CA SER A 267 19.38 7.61 17.64
C SER A 267 19.99 8.84 18.32
N PHE A 268 19.39 10.00 18.06
CA PHE A 268 19.81 11.29 18.61
C PHE A 268 18.59 12.03 19.13
N ALA A 269 18.66 12.54 20.35
CA ALA A 269 17.58 13.36 20.90
C ALA A 269 17.48 14.70 20.17
N VAL A 270 16.26 15.11 19.90
CA VAL A 270 15.94 16.47 19.44
C VAL A 270 16.09 17.40 20.67
N GLN A 271 16.92 18.42 20.57
CA GLN A 271 17.24 19.36 21.66
C GLN A 271 16.40 20.63 21.59
#